data_dfc7cea2d1b1522514903df9b1d08540
#
_entry.id   dfc7cea2d1b1522514903df9b1d08540
#
_cell.length_a   1.000
_cell.length_b   1.000
_cell.length_c   1.000
_cell.angle_alpha   90.00
_cell.angle_beta   90.00
_cell.angle_gamma   90.00
#
_symmetry.space_group_name_H-M   'P 1'
#
loop_
_entity.id
_entity.type
_entity.pdbx_description
1 polymer ?
#
loop_
_entity_poly.entity_id
_entity_poly.type
_entity_poly.pdbx_seq_one_letter_code
_entity_poly.pdbx_strand_id
1 'polypeptide(L)'
;MLNLSEISNAIITPHHKEFETLLKNSGYSKLNNIKDMGKKVKELSQGKYIGNNVIILKGETDYVLSSRKILCNKTGNPGMTKAGTGDVLAGLCTGFLAQDKKRNLLQAAINATYYNGSIGDILLKKKKGFNFLASDMVEEIERAIRKGF
;
A
#
# COMPACT_ATOMS: atom_id res chain seq x y z
N MET A 1 -17.82 4.02 11.20
CA MET A 1 -17.12 2.90 10.55
C MET A 1 -16.67 3.39 9.18
N LEU A 2 -15.42 3.18 8.79
CA LEU A 2 -14.85 3.77 7.55
C LEU A 2 -15.61 3.30 6.32
N ASN A 3 -16.01 4.23 5.45
CA ASN A 3 -16.77 4.00 4.23
C ASN A 3 -16.11 4.77 3.08
N LEU A 4 -15.89 4.13 1.93
CA LEU A 4 -15.23 4.74 0.77
C LEU A 4 -15.95 5.98 0.24
N SER A 5 -17.26 6.05 0.36
CA SER A 5 -18.05 7.21 -0.08
C SER A 5 -17.84 8.46 0.77
N GLU A 6 -17.34 8.30 1.99
CA GLU A 6 -17.08 9.38 2.95
C GLU A 6 -15.62 9.87 2.92
N ILE A 7 -14.77 9.17 2.14
CA ILE A 7 -13.35 9.48 2.02
C ILE A 7 -13.07 10.04 0.64
N SER A 8 -12.33 11.12 0.57
CA SER A 8 -11.85 11.67 -0.70
C SER A 8 -10.43 12.20 -0.57
N ASN A 9 -9.69 12.14 -1.67
CA ASN A 9 -8.31 12.62 -1.76
C ASN A 9 -7.38 12.01 -0.69
N ALA A 10 -7.49 10.71 -0.47
CA ALA A 10 -6.72 9.97 0.53
C ALA A 10 -5.96 8.79 -0.08
N ILE A 11 -4.86 8.42 0.57
CA ILE A 11 -4.18 7.13 0.36
C ILE A 11 -4.61 6.22 1.51
N ILE A 12 -5.20 5.07 1.20
CA ILE A 12 -5.70 4.10 2.16
C ILE A 12 -4.85 2.83 2.03
N THR A 13 -4.36 2.29 3.15
CA THR A 13 -3.39 1.19 3.15
C THR A 13 -3.93 -0.09 3.84
N PRO A 14 -5.05 -0.66 3.41
CA PRO A 14 -5.64 -1.82 4.06
C PRO A 14 -4.86 -3.11 3.78
N HIS A 15 -4.83 -4.01 4.74
CA HIS A 15 -4.60 -5.42 4.46
C HIS A 15 -5.92 -6.11 4.01
N HIS A 16 -5.86 -7.38 3.59
CA HIS A 16 -7.01 -8.07 3.00
C HIS A 16 -8.30 -8.00 3.85
N LYS A 17 -8.22 -8.29 5.16
CA LYS A 17 -9.39 -8.27 6.05
C LYS A 17 -9.96 -6.86 6.23
N GLU A 18 -9.09 -5.86 6.38
CA GLU A 18 -9.51 -4.45 6.45
C GLU A 18 -10.20 -4.01 5.16
N PHE A 19 -9.67 -4.46 4.03
CA PHE A 19 -10.23 -4.17 2.73
C PHE A 19 -11.62 -4.79 2.53
N GLU A 20 -11.81 -6.06 2.92
CA GLU A 20 -13.12 -6.71 2.89
C GLU A 20 -14.14 -5.98 3.77
N THR A 21 -13.72 -5.54 4.96
CA THR A 21 -14.54 -4.75 5.88
C THR A 21 -14.90 -3.39 5.25
N LEU A 22 -13.93 -2.73 4.63
CA LEU A 22 -14.14 -1.47 3.95
C LEU A 22 -15.16 -1.61 2.81
N LEU A 23 -15.04 -2.64 1.97
CA LEU A 23 -16.01 -2.92 0.90
C LEU A 23 -17.41 -3.19 1.44
N LYS A 24 -17.51 -3.97 2.51
CA LYS A 24 -18.79 -4.26 3.17
C LYS A 24 -19.46 -2.99 3.67
N ASN A 25 -18.72 -2.16 4.38
CA ASN A 25 -19.22 -0.90 4.94
C ASN A 25 -19.62 0.12 3.86
N SER A 26 -18.98 0.04 2.72
CA SER A 26 -19.24 0.91 1.56
C SER A 26 -20.41 0.41 0.68
N GLY A 27 -21.09 -0.67 1.06
CA GLY A 27 -22.20 -1.25 0.27
C GLY A 27 -21.73 -2.12 -0.91
N TYR A 28 -20.44 -2.44 -1.01
CA TYR A 28 -19.84 -3.17 -2.12
C TYR A 28 -19.59 -4.65 -1.80
N SER A 29 -20.41 -5.25 -0.96
CA SER A 29 -20.27 -6.65 -0.50
C SER A 29 -20.20 -7.67 -1.64
N LYS A 30 -20.81 -7.38 -2.80
CA LYS A 30 -20.72 -8.24 -3.98
C LYS A 30 -19.29 -8.46 -4.45
N LEU A 31 -18.41 -7.47 -4.28
CA LEU A 31 -17.00 -7.58 -4.64
C LEU A 31 -16.26 -8.57 -3.75
N ASN A 32 -16.72 -8.79 -2.52
CA ASN A 32 -16.12 -9.78 -1.61
C ASN A 32 -16.33 -11.22 -2.08
N ASN A 33 -17.36 -11.48 -2.89
CA ASN A 33 -17.64 -12.79 -3.45
C ASN A 33 -16.66 -13.18 -4.58
N ILE A 34 -15.91 -12.22 -5.11
CA ILE A 34 -14.87 -12.47 -6.12
C ILE A 34 -13.63 -13.01 -5.40
N LYS A 35 -13.37 -14.32 -5.56
CA LYS A 35 -12.22 -14.99 -4.92
C LYS A 35 -10.89 -14.62 -5.57
N ASP A 36 -10.89 -14.43 -6.89
CA ASP A 36 -9.71 -14.01 -7.64
C ASP A 36 -9.39 -12.54 -7.37
N MET A 37 -8.23 -12.28 -6.77
CA MET A 37 -7.83 -10.93 -6.37
C MET A 37 -7.61 -10.02 -7.58
N GLY A 38 -7.06 -10.53 -8.66
CA GLY A 38 -6.85 -9.75 -9.88
C GLY A 38 -8.18 -9.29 -10.49
N LYS A 39 -9.20 -10.17 -10.53
CA LYS A 39 -10.56 -9.81 -10.96
C LYS A 39 -11.21 -8.80 -10.02
N LYS A 40 -11.10 -9.02 -8.70
CA LYS A 40 -11.65 -8.09 -7.69
C LYS A 40 -11.08 -6.69 -7.84
N VAL A 41 -9.77 -6.60 -7.98
CA VAL A 41 -9.03 -5.34 -8.16
C VAL A 41 -9.43 -4.64 -9.47
N LYS A 42 -9.59 -5.41 -10.55
CA LYS A 42 -10.03 -4.90 -11.86
C LYS A 42 -11.44 -4.32 -11.79
N GLU A 43 -12.39 -5.03 -11.21
CA GLU A 43 -13.76 -4.55 -10.98
C GLU A 43 -13.78 -3.25 -10.18
N LEU A 44 -13.00 -3.19 -9.09
CA LEU A 44 -12.86 -1.99 -8.27
C LEU A 44 -12.35 -0.78 -9.04
N SER A 45 -11.32 -0.98 -9.86
CA SER A 45 -10.69 0.10 -10.63
C SER A 45 -11.57 0.57 -11.79
N GLN A 46 -12.34 -0.33 -12.41
CA GLN A 46 -13.26 0.01 -13.50
C GLN A 46 -14.57 0.62 -13.01
N GLY A 47 -14.95 0.35 -11.77
CA GLY A 47 -16.13 0.94 -11.13
C GLY A 47 -15.82 2.32 -10.52
N LYS A 48 -16.86 3.09 -10.25
CA LYS A 48 -16.74 4.40 -9.57
C LYS A 48 -16.50 4.27 -8.04
N TYR A 49 -15.95 3.13 -7.60
CA TYR A 49 -15.86 2.77 -6.18
C TYR A 49 -14.73 3.50 -5.45
N ILE A 50 -13.64 3.78 -6.12
CA ILE A 50 -12.42 4.38 -5.52
C ILE A 50 -12.53 5.91 -5.47
N GLY A 51 -13.27 6.53 -6.40
CA GLY A 51 -13.35 7.98 -6.49
C GLY A 51 -11.97 8.62 -6.74
N ASN A 52 -11.67 9.66 -5.98
CA ASN A 52 -10.38 10.36 -6.03
C ASN A 52 -9.34 9.79 -5.04
N ASN A 53 -9.62 8.63 -4.47
CA ASN A 53 -8.69 7.98 -3.54
C ASN A 53 -7.68 7.10 -4.26
N VAL A 54 -6.65 6.71 -3.53
CA VAL A 54 -5.71 5.65 -3.90
C VAL A 54 -5.73 4.60 -2.80
N ILE A 55 -5.82 3.32 -3.17
CA ILE A 55 -5.80 2.21 -2.24
C ILE A 55 -4.52 1.41 -2.46
N ILE A 56 -3.74 1.21 -1.41
CA ILE A 56 -2.63 0.26 -1.39
C ILE A 56 -3.14 -0.99 -0.68
N LEU A 57 -3.57 -1.98 -1.44
CA LEU A 57 -3.97 -3.27 -0.90
C LEU A 57 -2.73 -4.12 -0.64
N LYS A 58 -2.41 -4.29 0.65
CA LYS A 58 -1.22 -5.02 1.10
C LYS A 58 -1.40 -6.53 0.96
N GLY A 59 -0.36 -7.22 0.47
CA GLY A 59 -0.34 -8.67 0.33
C GLY A 59 1.05 -9.18 -0.05
N GLU A 60 1.14 -10.41 -0.52
CA GLU A 60 2.36 -10.94 -1.15
C GLU A 60 2.74 -10.14 -2.40
N THR A 61 1.74 -9.73 -3.16
CA THR A 61 1.82 -8.67 -4.16
C THR A 61 0.96 -7.52 -3.67
N ASP A 62 1.54 -6.34 -3.51
CA ASP A 62 0.75 -5.16 -3.21
C ASP A 62 0.12 -4.61 -4.48
N TYR A 63 -1.16 -4.21 -4.39
CA TYR A 63 -1.85 -3.55 -5.48
C TYR A 63 -2.05 -2.07 -5.16
N VAL A 64 -1.50 -1.19 -5.98
CA VAL A 64 -1.77 0.25 -5.90
C VAL A 64 -2.88 0.59 -6.90
N LEU A 65 -4.04 0.97 -6.37
CA LEU A 65 -5.29 1.14 -7.10
C LEU A 65 -5.71 2.59 -7.13
N SER A 66 -6.06 3.07 -8.30
CA SER A 66 -6.80 4.32 -8.50
C SER A 66 -7.98 4.07 -9.44
N SER A 67 -8.86 5.06 -9.62
CA SER A 67 -9.97 4.98 -10.58
C SER A 67 -9.54 4.78 -12.04
N ARG A 68 -8.25 4.89 -12.34
CA ARG A 68 -7.72 4.81 -13.71
C ARG A 68 -6.58 3.82 -13.90
N LYS A 69 -5.91 3.40 -12.83
CA LYS A 69 -4.71 2.57 -12.92
C LYS A 69 -4.68 1.51 -11.81
N ILE A 70 -4.16 0.36 -12.18
CA ILE A 70 -3.79 -0.73 -11.29
C ILE A 70 -2.30 -0.98 -11.50
N LEU A 71 -1.55 -0.95 -10.42
CA LEU A 71 -0.12 -1.24 -10.41
C LEU A 71 0.16 -2.34 -9.39
N CYS A 72 1.05 -3.25 -9.74
CA CYS A 72 1.48 -4.34 -8.87
C CYS A 72 2.90 -4.08 -8.40
N ASN A 73 3.11 -4.16 -7.10
CA ASN A 73 4.42 -4.12 -6.48
C ASN A 73 4.76 -5.50 -5.92
N LYS A 74 5.93 -6.00 -6.27
CA LYS A 74 6.47 -7.30 -5.84
C LYS A 74 7.73 -7.17 -4.97
N THR A 75 8.11 -5.94 -4.61
CA THR A 75 9.19 -5.75 -3.63
C THR A 75 8.67 -6.08 -2.24
N GLY A 76 9.57 -6.50 -1.37
CA GLY A 76 9.24 -6.93 -0.03
C GLY A 76 9.34 -8.43 0.17
N ASN A 77 9.24 -8.85 1.41
CA ASN A 77 9.41 -10.25 1.80
C ASN A 77 8.57 -10.58 3.04
N PRO A 78 8.38 -11.88 3.36
CA PRO A 78 7.57 -12.30 4.50
C PRO A 78 8.02 -11.76 5.86
N GLY A 79 9.27 -11.34 6.01
CA GLY A 79 9.78 -10.69 7.23
C GLY A 79 9.08 -9.38 7.59
N MET A 80 8.40 -8.77 6.62
CA MET A 80 7.59 -7.56 6.81
C MET A 80 6.20 -7.83 7.40
N THR A 81 5.83 -9.09 7.62
CA THR A 81 4.55 -9.47 8.24
C THR A 81 4.65 -9.33 9.77
N LYS A 82 4.90 -8.12 10.24
CA LYS A 82 5.10 -7.78 11.66
C LYS A 82 4.39 -6.48 12.00
N ALA A 83 4.10 -6.31 13.30
CA ALA A 83 3.54 -5.06 13.81
C ALA A 83 4.43 -3.86 13.47
N GLY A 84 3.84 -2.73 13.09
CA GLY A 84 4.52 -1.48 12.79
C GLY A 84 5.00 -1.31 11.35
N THR A 85 5.15 -2.38 10.55
CA THR A 85 5.60 -2.25 9.15
C THR A 85 4.58 -1.52 8.26
N GLY A 86 3.29 -1.66 8.59
CA GLY A 86 2.22 -0.88 7.95
C GLY A 86 2.26 0.60 8.30
N ASP A 87 2.70 0.94 9.52
CA ASP A 87 2.86 2.34 9.95
C ASP A 87 4.04 3.00 9.23
N VAL A 88 5.13 2.24 8.98
CA VAL A 88 6.23 2.70 8.13
C VAL A 88 5.75 3.04 6.72
N LEU A 89 4.91 2.16 6.12
CA LEU A 89 4.29 2.43 4.82
C LEU A 89 3.45 3.70 4.84
N ALA A 90 2.61 3.88 5.86
CA ALA A 90 1.78 5.08 6.00
C ALA A 90 2.63 6.36 6.16
N GLY A 91 3.71 6.28 6.93
CA GLY A 91 4.70 7.35 7.07
C GLY A 91 5.38 7.71 5.75
N LEU A 92 5.79 6.71 4.97
CA LEU A 92 6.36 6.91 3.62
C LEU A 92 5.35 7.56 2.67
N CYS A 93 4.08 7.12 2.67
CA CYS A 93 3.01 7.76 1.88
C CYS A 93 2.89 9.25 2.21
N THR A 94 2.86 9.57 3.49
CA THR A 94 2.76 10.96 3.98
C THR A 94 3.99 11.78 3.58
N GLY A 95 5.19 11.22 3.75
CA GLY A 95 6.45 11.88 3.40
C GLY A 95 6.57 12.18 1.91
N PHE A 96 6.27 11.21 1.04
CA PHE A 96 6.29 11.43 -0.41
C PHE A 96 5.20 12.41 -0.86
N LEU A 97 4.02 12.37 -0.25
CA LEU A 97 2.94 13.29 -0.58
C LEU A 97 3.26 14.72 -0.14
N ALA A 98 3.89 14.89 1.01
CA ALA A 98 4.28 16.20 1.54
C ALA A 98 5.35 16.89 0.68
N GLN A 99 6.25 16.12 0.06
CA GLN A 99 7.32 16.63 -0.81
C GLN A 99 6.84 16.93 -2.24
N ASP A 100 5.73 16.35 -2.68
CA ASP A 100 5.21 16.56 -4.02
C ASP A 100 4.37 17.85 -4.08
N LYS A 101 4.88 18.86 -4.77
CA LYS A 101 4.17 20.14 -4.98
C LYS A 101 2.80 19.97 -5.64
N LYS A 102 2.63 18.93 -6.46
CA LYS A 102 1.36 18.60 -7.15
C LYS A 102 0.43 17.74 -6.30
N ARG A 103 0.90 17.26 -5.15
CA ARG A 103 0.18 16.36 -4.25
C ARG A 103 -0.45 15.16 -4.97
N ASN A 104 0.33 14.51 -5.83
CA ASN A 104 -0.11 13.37 -6.62
C ASN A 104 -0.18 12.11 -5.74
N LEU A 105 -1.39 11.79 -5.26
CA LEU A 105 -1.64 10.63 -4.40
C LEU A 105 -1.13 9.33 -5.01
N LEU A 106 -1.36 9.13 -6.31
CA LEU A 106 -0.96 7.89 -6.99
C LEU A 106 0.56 7.75 -7.02
N GLN A 107 1.29 8.82 -7.36
CA GLN A 107 2.75 8.77 -7.40
C GLN A 107 3.35 8.59 -6.00
N ALA A 108 2.79 9.26 -4.99
CA ALA A 108 3.22 9.08 -3.60
C ALA A 108 3.00 7.63 -3.13
N ALA A 109 1.84 7.05 -3.45
CA ALA A 109 1.52 5.66 -3.12
C ALA A 109 2.47 4.67 -3.81
N ILE A 110 2.78 4.87 -5.10
CA ILE A 110 3.72 4.03 -5.86
C ILE A 110 5.09 4.07 -5.21
N ASN A 111 5.62 5.26 -4.97
CA ASN A 111 6.94 5.44 -4.37
C ASN A 111 6.98 4.80 -2.98
N ALA A 112 5.98 5.09 -2.14
CA ALA A 112 5.92 4.56 -0.78
C ALA A 112 5.89 3.02 -0.76
N THR A 113 5.06 2.40 -1.59
CA THR A 113 4.95 0.95 -1.67
C THR A 113 6.26 0.32 -2.13
N TYR A 114 6.88 0.88 -3.17
CA TYR A 114 8.14 0.41 -3.71
C TYR A 114 9.27 0.51 -2.68
N TYR A 115 9.46 1.68 -2.05
CA TYR A 115 10.52 1.87 -1.07
C TYR A 115 10.29 1.05 0.20
N ASN A 116 9.04 0.94 0.67
CA ASN A 116 8.72 0.10 1.81
C ASN A 116 9.15 -1.36 1.59
N GLY A 117 8.80 -1.95 0.45
CA GLY A 117 9.21 -3.31 0.10
C GLY A 117 10.72 -3.44 -0.10
N SER A 118 11.34 -2.50 -0.82
CA SER A 118 12.78 -2.49 -1.08
C SER A 118 13.61 -2.39 0.20
N ILE A 119 13.17 -1.62 1.19
CA ILE A 119 13.78 -1.54 2.53
C ILE A 119 13.74 -2.91 3.22
N GLY A 120 12.59 -3.59 3.17
CA GLY A 120 12.46 -4.95 3.69
C GLY A 120 13.43 -5.93 3.02
N ASP A 121 13.62 -5.84 1.72
CA ASP A 121 14.54 -6.69 0.96
C ASP A 121 16.01 -6.38 1.26
N ILE A 122 16.36 -5.12 1.48
CA ILE A 122 17.69 -4.71 1.94
C ILE A 122 17.97 -5.31 3.32
N LEU A 123 17.01 -5.21 4.25
CA LEU A 123 17.15 -5.72 5.60
C LEU A 123 17.23 -7.25 5.64
N LEU A 124 16.46 -7.95 4.80
CA LEU A 124 16.54 -9.39 4.65
C LEU A 124 17.98 -9.84 4.30
N LYS A 125 18.61 -9.16 3.33
CA LYS A 125 19.98 -9.42 2.91
C LYS A 125 20.99 -9.05 4.01
N LYS A 126 20.83 -7.87 4.62
CA LYS A 126 21.74 -7.31 5.62
C LYS A 126 21.75 -8.14 6.91
N LYS A 127 20.58 -8.57 7.37
CA LYS A 127 20.43 -9.38 8.60
C LYS A 127 20.45 -10.90 8.35
N LYS A 128 20.61 -11.32 7.09
CA LYS A 128 20.64 -12.73 6.66
C LYS A 128 19.42 -13.53 7.15
N GLY A 129 18.23 -12.89 7.19
CA GLY A 129 16.99 -13.51 7.65
C GLY A 129 15.91 -12.50 8.01
N PHE A 130 14.79 -13.01 8.52
CA PHE A 130 13.58 -12.24 8.80
C PHE A 130 13.57 -11.55 10.18
N ASN A 131 14.69 -11.46 10.89
CA ASN A 131 14.79 -10.96 12.26
C ASN A 131 15.00 -9.43 12.34
N PHE A 132 14.35 -8.68 11.47
CA PHE A 132 14.29 -7.21 11.53
C PHE A 132 12.92 -6.74 12.03
N LEU A 133 12.87 -5.53 12.58
CA LEU A 133 11.69 -4.88 13.11
C LEU A 133 11.32 -3.64 12.27
N ALA A 134 10.16 -3.06 12.55
CA ALA A 134 9.74 -1.79 11.92
C ALA A 134 10.71 -0.63 12.21
N SER A 135 11.32 -0.61 13.40
CA SER A 135 12.38 0.35 13.75
C SER A 135 13.59 0.25 12.83
N ASP A 136 14.04 -0.98 12.53
CA ASP A 136 15.14 -1.19 11.58
C ASP A 136 14.78 -0.65 10.18
N MET A 137 13.49 -0.77 9.78
CA MET A 137 13.02 -0.23 8.51
C MET A 137 13.12 1.30 8.49
N VAL A 138 12.73 1.97 9.58
CA VAL A 138 12.83 3.43 9.72
C VAL A 138 14.27 3.90 9.59
N GLU A 139 15.21 3.23 10.24
CA GLU A 139 16.65 3.54 10.17
C GLU A 139 17.23 3.36 8.76
N GLU A 140 16.68 2.45 7.95
CA GLU A 140 17.17 2.19 6.59
C GLU A 140 16.56 3.14 5.53
N ILE A 141 15.51 3.95 5.86
CA ILE A 141 14.82 4.83 4.92
C ILE A 141 15.79 5.78 4.21
N GLU A 142 16.60 6.51 4.97
CA GLU A 142 17.52 7.51 4.40
C GLU A 142 18.46 6.87 3.38
N ARG A 143 19.03 5.72 3.75
CA ARG A 143 19.96 5.00 2.88
C ARG A 143 19.29 4.48 1.60
N ALA A 144 18.07 3.96 1.71
CA ALA A 144 17.32 3.46 0.58
C ALA A 144 16.98 4.57 -0.41
N ILE A 145 16.54 5.75 0.09
CA ILE A 145 16.19 6.90 -0.76
C ILE A 145 17.43 7.51 -1.41
N ARG A 146 18.55 7.66 -0.69
CA ARG A 146 19.79 8.24 -1.24
C ARG A 146 20.42 7.41 -2.34
N LYS A 147 20.29 6.10 -2.29
CA LYS A 147 20.90 5.22 -3.31
C LYS A 147 20.21 5.33 -4.65
N GLY A 148 18.95 5.77 -4.70
CA GLY A 148 18.14 5.75 -5.90
C GLY A 148 18.16 4.35 -6.54
N PHE A 149 17.08 3.82 -6.98
CA PHE A 149 17.12 2.57 -7.74
C PHE A 149 17.02 2.89 -9.21
#